data_c0c9a5f3b3ad9bdf476d0efcde4666be
#
_entry.id   c0c9a5f3b3ad9bdf476d0efcde4666be
#
_cell.length_a   1.000
_cell.length_b   1.000
_cell.length_c   1.000
_cell.angle_alpha   90.00
_cell.angle_beta   90.00
_cell.angle_gamma   90.00
#
_symmetry.space_group_name_H-M   'P 1'
#
loop_
_entity.id
_entity.type
_entity.pdbx_description
1 polymer ?
#
loop_
_entity_poly.entity_id
_entity_poly.type
_entity_poly.pdbx_seq_one_letter_code
_entity_poly.pdbx_strand_id
1 'polypeptide(L)'
;MNNIEEIKTLNPYQQEAVLDESPACLVNANVGSGKTTVLIEKVRHLHEKKQVSYEKMAVLTFTNKAADEIAERLSRKEAELTEEELWGFGTFHSVALRILRRFLPEKAEDGTKLEEWNREFTVITPEDEMEMVLAIAKEGGYKIKYQNRLKKRMEEDYAVYRKGRTQGKYKDDLFQVFPLLEKAKRQQNKMSFADLLEEGTQVAKEQEEVLDLKWIIVDEVQDSDEKQLKFLEALKGTQTHFFAVGDPNQVIYSWRGTGPNMFFLIKHRFGAKELTLPVNYRSDEVILEAANRFLQFGGKIEGSGERGEKILVRNHYDPFIEAEYLTERIRELHEQGLPYREIAVFYRVQKQAEILEKVFERAELSYVLPAKQKEDEDPVPERPHMIREHVAEGKLNAVSGEHTMEKAADTERQTEEEDAVHLMTLHASKGLEFDYVFIIGMNQGLIPLRCKSIEQEEEERRLFFVGLTRARKNLELSYYTNPTIPGTYETPSNYLRMLPEELLDWEEKPGSELRKANLQKLRKDTRELIREKKQEEEEQKETRKPERKGRHPKYGEGKIISEDEMMIELEFPGYGKKQFLKAFGEVEVLKGL
;
A
#
# COMPACT_ATOMS: atom_id res chain seq x y z
N MET A 1 15.07 25.31 26.56
CA MET A 1 14.46 26.61 26.15
C MET A 1 13.83 26.55 24.74
N ASN A 2 14.25 25.67 23.85
CA ASN A 2 13.76 25.63 22.45
C ASN A 2 12.30 25.24 22.24
N ASN A 3 11.73 24.42 23.12
CA ASN A 3 10.40 23.83 22.89
C ASN A 3 9.20 24.75 23.19
N ILE A 4 9.37 25.78 24.02
CA ILE A 4 8.32 26.80 24.22
C ILE A 4 8.20 27.70 22.97
N GLU A 5 9.28 27.85 22.21
CA GLU A 5 9.27 28.59 20.95
C GLU A 5 8.60 27.79 19.83
N GLU A 6 8.76 26.47 19.79
CA GLU A 6 8.16 25.60 18.74
C GLU A 6 6.64 25.42 18.92
N ILE A 7 6.14 25.22 20.14
CA ILE A 7 4.69 25.22 20.39
C ILE A 7 4.07 26.58 20.02
N LYS A 8 4.82 27.67 20.13
CA LYS A 8 4.35 28.99 19.69
C LYS A 8 4.24 29.15 18.17
N THR A 9 4.87 28.27 17.38
CA THR A 9 4.71 28.26 15.92
C THR A 9 3.44 27.51 15.47
N LEU A 10 2.85 26.68 16.34
CA LEU A 10 1.59 26.00 16.08
C LEU A 10 0.41 26.99 16.14
N ASN A 11 -0.60 26.74 15.32
CA ASN A 11 -1.84 27.51 15.42
C ASN A 11 -2.63 27.16 16.70
N PRO A 12 -3.64 27.97 17.10
CA PRO A 12 -4.40 27.72 18.33
C PRO A 12 -5.05 26.35 18.40
N TYR A 13 -5.57 25.80 17.30
CA TYR A 13 -6.20 24.48 17.24
C TYR A 13 -5.17 23.36 17.44
N GLN A 14 -4.01 23.49 16.80
CA GLN A 14 -2.90 22.56 16.96
C GLN A 14 -2.36 22.59 18.40
N GLN A 15 -2.22 23.78 18.98
CA GLN A 15 -1.82 23.96 20.38
C GLN A 15 -2.83 23.30 21.33
N GLU A 16 -4.14 23.51 21.12
CA GLU A 16 -5.18 22.86 21.94
C GLU A 16 -5.03 21.34 21.88
N ALA A 17 -4.84 20.75 20.69
CA ALA A 17 -4.70 19.31 20.54
C ALA A 17 -3.42 18.77 21.23
N VAL A 18 -2.28 19.46 21.07
CA VAL A 18 -1.01 19.06 21.73
C VAL A 18 -1.12 19.12 23.25
N LEU A 19 -1.77 20.14 23.79
CA LEU A 19 -1.87 20.37 25.22
C LEU A 19 -3.04 19.63 25.90
N ASP A 20 -3.95 19.00 25.14
CA ASP A 20 -5.09 18.29 25.69
C ASP A 20 -4.65 17.10 26.55
N GLU A 21 -5.15 17.01 27.76
CA GLU A 21 -4.86 15.94 28.75
C GLU A 21 -6.13 15.12 29.09
N SER A 22 -7.14 15.19 28.26
CA SER A 22 -8.34 14.37 28.44
C SER A 22 -7.99 12.88 28.49
N PRO A 23 -8.72 12.04 29.22
CA PRO A 23 -8.50 10.59 29.23
C PRO A 23 -8.57 9.94 27.86
N ALA A 24 -9.34 10.55 26.94
CA ALA A 24 -9.36 10.20 25.53
C ALA A 24 -9.67 11.43 24.69
N CYS A 25 -8.89 11.63 23.64
CA CYS A 25 -9.03 12.73 22.67
C CYS A 25 -8.99 12.17 21.24
N LEU A 26 -9.92 12.60 20.41
CA LEU A 26 -10.01 12.26 19.00
C LEU A 26 -9.93 13.55 18.18
N VAL A 27 -8.87 13.71 17.42
CA VAL A 27 -8.61 14.89 16.60
C VAL A 27 -9.10 14.65 15.17
N ASN A 28 -10.19 15.33 14.81
CA ASN A 28 -10.68 15.40 13.44
C ASN A 28 -9.84 16.41 12.67
N ALA A 29 -8.87 15.92 11.93
CA ALA A 29 -7.86 16.74 11.29
C ALA A 29 -8.07 16.75 9.78
N ASN A 30 -8.50 17.86 9.24
CA ASN A 30 -8.65 18.05 7.80
C ASN A 30 -7.35 17.77 7.04
N VAL A 31 -7.47 17.50 5.75
CA VAL A 31 -6.31 17.34 4.86
C VAL A 31 -5.36 18.54 4.96
N GLY A 32 -4.05 18.28 4.97
CA GLY A 32 -3.03 19.34 5.01
C GLY A 32 -3.01 20.20 6.30
N SER A 33 -3.66 19.75 7.38
CA SER A 33 -3.74 20.48 8.65
C SER A 33 -2.55 20.27 9.59
N GLY A 34 -1.53 19.51 9.16
CA GLY A 34 -0.36 19.20 9.98
C GLY A 34 -0.59 18.10 11.00
N LYS A 35 -1.38 17.06 10.68
CA LYS A 35 -1.63 15.88 11.53
C LYS A 35 -0.35 15.32 12.15
N THR A 36 0.63 14.96 11.31
CA THR A 36 1.91 14.40 11.76
C THR A 36 2.68 15.36 12.67
N THR A 37 2.63 16.66 12.37
CA THR A 37 3.26 17.69 13.22
C THR A 37 2.62 17.71 14.61
N VAL A 38 1.29 17.73 14.69
CA VAL A 38 0.56 17.69 15.98
C VAL A 38 0.89 16.43 16.76
N LEU A 39 0.95 15.27 16.09
CA LEU A 39 1.28 14.00 16.72
C LEU A 39 2.70 14.00 17.29
N ILE A 40 3.69 14.45 16.53
CA ILE A 40 5.09 14.54 16.98
C ILE A 40 5.23 15.52 18.14
N GLU A 41 4.64 16.70 18.04
CA GLU A 41 4.70 17.68 19.11
C GLU A 41 3.93 17.22 20.37
N LYS A 42 2.88 16.39 20.22
CA LYS A 42 2.21 15.72 21.34
C LYS A 42 3.17 14.76 22.04
N VAL A 43 3.84 13.88 21.31
CA VAL A 43 4.83 12.93 21.87
C VAL A 43 5.93 13.67 22.61
N ARG A 44 6.48 14.73 22.01
CA ARG A 44 7.51 15.56 22.62
C ARG A 44 7.03 16.28 23.87
N HIS A 45 5.85 16.90 23.82
CA HIS A 45 5.26 17.55 24.99
C HIS A 45 5.12 16.58 26.15
N LEU A 46 4.67 15.36 25.89
CA LEU A 46 4.54 14.33 26.90
C LEU A 46 5.90 13.92 27.49
N HIS A 47 6.90 13.75 26.66
CA HIS A 47 8.24 13.36 27.10
C HIS A 47 8.92 14.50 27.87
N GLU A 48 9.07 15.68 27.26
CA GLU A 48 9.88 16.76 27.79
C GLU A 48 9.20 17.53 28.95
N LYS A 49 7.87 17.73 28.90
CA LYS A 49 7.13 18.54 29.87
C LYS A 49 6.41 17.71 30.91
N LYS A 50 5.87 16.54 30.52
CA LYS A 50 5.15 15.67 31.42
C LYS A 50 6.02 14.56 31.99
N GLN A 51 7.29 14.47 31.56
CA GLN A 51 8.25 13.47 32.03
C GLN A 51 7.77 12.02 31.82
N VAL A 52 6.98 11.78 30.77
CA VAL A 52 6.56 10.43 30.37
C VAL A 52 7.67 9.82 29.53
N SER A 53 8.24 8.69 29.94
CA SER A 53 9.26 8.00 29.14
C SER A 53 8.67 7.42 27.88
N TYR A 54 9.45 7.31 26.80
CA TYR A 54 8.99 6.74 25.53
C TYR A 54 8.49 5.31 25.69
N GLU A 55 9.10 4.51 26.57
CA GLU A 55 8.65 3.14 26.89
C GLU A 55 7.22 3.06 27.43
N LYS A 56 6.68 4.18 27.96
CA LYS A 56 5.31 4.27 28.45
C LYS A 56 4.33 4.84 27.43
N MET A 57 4.76 4.95 26.17
CA MET A 57 3.95 5.41 25.04
C MET A 57 3.84 4.31 23.98
N ALA A 58 2.64 4.07 23.48
CA ALA A 58 2.41 3.33 22.26
C ALA A 58 2.02 4.32 21.15
N VAL A 59 2.87 4.49 20.14
CA VAL A 59 2.64 5.38 18.99
C VAL A 59 2.42 4.53 17.75
N LEU A 60 1.18 4.43 17.34
CA LEU A 60 0.72 3.50 16.31
C LEU A 60 0.39 4.22 15.02
N THR A 61 0.91 3.71 13.92
CA THR A 61 0.68 4.22 12.57
C THR A 61 0.17 3.12 11.65
N PHE A 62 -0.34 3.54 10.48
CA PHE A 62 -0.85 2.59 9.49
C PHE A 62 0.25 2.02 8.58
N THR A 63 1.36 2.74 8.37
CA THR A 63 2.45 2.34 7.47
C THR A 63 3.81 2.42 8.17
N ASN A 64 4.74 1.55 7.76
CA ASN A 64 6.12 1.60 8.24
C ASN A 64 6.78 2.95 7.93
N LYS A 65 6.55 3.51 6.72
CA LYS A 65 7.06 4.82 6.33
C LYS A 65 6.66 5.93 7.31
N ALA A 66 5.40 5.94 7.78
CA ALA A 66 4.95 6.91 8.78
C ALA A 66 5.60 6.68 10.15
N ALA A 67 5.81 5.41 10.54
CA ALA A 67 6.52 5.07 11.77
C ALA A 67 7.98 5.53 11.72
N ASP A 68 8.67 5.28 10.61
CA ASP A 68 10.05 5.68 10.40
C ASP A 68 10.19 7.23 10.40
N GLU A 69 9.27 7.94 9.75
CA GLU A 69 9.24 9.41 9.77
C GLU A 69 9.09 9.98 11.18
N ILE A 70 8.20 9.38 12.01
CA ILE A 70 8.04 9.80 13.41
C ILE A 70 9.32 9.56 14.18
N ALA A 71 9.91 8.36 14.08
CA ALA A 71 11.15 8.01 14.76
C ALA A 71 12.32 8.91 14.34
N GLU A 72 12.49 9.17 13.03
CA GLU A 72 13.52 10.07 12.51
C GLU A 72 13.37 11.49 13.04
N ARG A 73 12.14 12.04 13.01
CA ARG A 73 11.89 13.40 13.50
C ARG A 73 12.11 13.54 15.01
N LEU A 74 11.87 12.48 15.79
CA LEU A 74 12.21 12.46 17.21
C LEU A 74 13.72 12.39 17.42
N SER A 75 14.43 11.49 16.70
CA SER A 75 15.88 11.30 16.81
C SER A 75 16.72 12.48 16.36
N ARG A 76 16.22 13.35 15.47
CA ARG A 76 16.94 14.57 15.03
C ARG A 76 17.29 15.53 16.17
N LYS A 77 16.54 15.48 17.28
CA LYS A 77 16.73 16.38 18.42
C LYS A 77 17.25 15.70 19.68
N GLU A 78 17.09 14.40 19.78
CA GLU A 78 17.55 13.58 20.90
C GLU A 78 18.58 12.59 20.36
N ALA A 79 19.84 12.77 20.75
CA ALA A 79 20.90 11.84 20.40
C ALA A 79 20.66 10.50 21.14
N GLU A 80 20.65 9.38 20.38
CA GLU A 80 20.68 8.01 20.89
C GLU A 80 19.38 7.46 21.52
N LEU A 81 18.22 7.54 20.81
CA LEU A 81 17.05 6.75 21.19
C LEU A 81 17.27 5.27 20.82
N THR A 82 17.09 4.37 21.76
CA THR A 82 17.25 2.93 21.56
C THR A 82 15.96 2.28 21.05
N GLU A 83 16.09 1.13 20.38
CA GLU A 83 14.92 0.33 19.97
C GLU A 83 14.06 -0.13 21.16
N GLU A 84 14.70 -0.35 22.32
CA GLU A 84 14.00 -0.73 23.54
C GLU A 84 13.13 0.40 24.09
N GLU A 85 13.60 1.64 24.03
CA GLU A 85 12.81 2.81 24.42
C GLU A 85 11.62 3.04 23.48
N LEU A 86 11.78 2.75 22.20
CA LEU A 86 10.76 2.92 21.17
C LEU A 86 9.97 1.64 20.86
N TRP A 87 9.93 0.65 21.78
CA TRP A 87 9.25 -0.63 21.55
C TRP A 87 7.77 -0.47 21.16
N GLY A 88 7.11 0.55 21.65
CA GLY A 88 5.70 0.86 21.39
C GLY A 88 5.46 1.69 20.12
N PHE A 89 6.53 2.06 19.37
CA PHE A 89 6.42 2.90 18.17
C PHE A 89 6.44 2.05 16.92
N GLY A 90 5.44 2.17 16.07
CA GLY A 90 5.40 1.39 14.84
C GLY A 90 4.01 1.15 14.29
N THR A 91 3.90 0.18 13.38
CA THR A 91 2.60 -0.30 12.91
C THR A 91 1.93 -1.19 13.97
N PHE A 92 0.61 -1.36 13.88
CA PHE A 92 -0.14 -2.26 14.76
C PHE A 92 0.49 -3.66 14.84
N HIS A 93 0.86 -4.23 13.69
CA HIS A 93 1.47 -5.55 13.61
C HIS A 93 2.88 -5.59 14.21
N SER A 94 3.70 -4.56 13.99
CA SER A 94 5.06 -4.51 14.56
C SER A 94 5.05 -4.39 16.08
N VAL A 95 4.12 -3.62 16.65
CA VAL A 95 3.96 -3.51 18.11
C VAL A 95 3.40 -4.81 18.69
N ALA A 96 2.40 -5.42 18.05
CA ALA A 96 1.88 -6.73 18.45
C ALA A 96 2.98 -7.81 18.44
N LEU A 97 3.82 -7.84 17.40
CA LEU A 97 4.96 -8.74 17.29
C LEU A 97 5.95 -8.57 18.45
N ARG A 98 6.28 -7.31 18.82
CA ARG A 98 7.21 -7.05 19.95
C ARG A 98 6.60 -7.46 21.30
N ILE A 99 5.31 -7.24 21.51
CA ILE A 99 4.58 -7.72 22.68
C ILE A 99 4.66 -9.25 22.76
N LEU A 100 4.35 -9.95 21.67
CA LEU A 100 4.39 -11.41 21.64
C LEU A 100 5.80 -11.95 21.91
N ARG A 101 6.84 -11.40 21.28
CA ARG A 101 8.22 -11.81 21.53
C ARG A 101 8.70 -11.53 22.96
N ARG A 102 8.14 -10.52 23.61
CA ARG A 102 8.50 -10.18 25.00
C ARG A 102 7.80 -11.09 26.03
N PHE A 103 6.56 -11.46 25.81
CA PHE A 103 5.73 -12.09 26.84
C PHE A 103 5.37 -13.56 26.59
N LEU A 104 5.48 -14.06 25.35
CA LEU A 104 5.29 -15.48 25.11
C LEU A 104 6.40 -16.32 25.80
N PRO A 105 6.09 -17.56 26.20
CA PRO A 105 7.09 -18.45 26.82
C PRO A 105 8.27 -18.73 25.89
N GLU A 106 9.39 -19.06 26.48
CA GLU A 106 10.54 -19.63 25.75
C GLU A 106 10.19 -21.03 25.22
N LYS A 107 10.93 -21.48 24.22
CA LYS A 107 10.80 -22.83 23.72
C LYS A 107 11.14 -23.83 24.82
N ALA A 108 10.29 -24.82 25.06
CA ALA A 108 10.58 -25.88 26.03
C ALA A 108 11.83 -26.68 25.61
N GLU A 109 12.80 -26.82 26.50
CA GLU A 109 14.05 -27.56 26.25
C GLU A 109 13.83 -29.07 26.06
N ASP A 110 12.72 -29.61 26.56
CA ASP A 110 12.40 -31.04 26.57
C ASP A 110 11.79 -31.58 25.25
N GLY A 111 11.65 -30.73 24.23
CA GLY A 111 11.12 -31.11 22.92
C GLY A 111 9.61 -31.49 22.93
N THR A 112 8.88 -31.22 24.01
CA THR A 112 7.41 -31.34 24.04
C THR A 112 6.82 -30.46 22.94
N LYS A 113 5.95 -31.06 22.10
CA LYS A 113 5.21 -30.29 21.11
C LYS A 113 4.30 -29.33 21.85
N LEU A 114 4.62 -28.06 21.81
CA LEU A 114 3.80 -27.01 22.40
C LEU A 114 2.44 -26.98 21.66
N GLU A 115 1.38 -27.07 22.40
CA GLU A 115 0.03 -26.76 21.89
C GLU A 115 -0.19 -25.23 21.80
N GLU A 116 0.73 -24.46 22.35
CA GLU A 116 0.72 -23.00 22.47
C GLU A 116 1.91 -22.38 21.74
N TRP A 117 1.78 -21.11 21.39
CA TRP A 117 2.83 -20.31 20.76
C TRP A 117 4.00 -20.07 21.71
N ASN A 118 5.22 -20.00 21.20
CA ASN A 118 6.40 -19.54 21.93
C ASN A 118 7.07 -18.36 21.21
N ARG A 119 7.95 -17.63 21.91
CA ARG A 119 8.57 -16.38 21.42
C ARG A 119 9.42 -16.53 20.14
N GLU A 120 9.85 -17.75 19.79
CA GLU A 120 10.64 -18.02 18.57
C GLU A 120 9.78 -18.27 17.33
N PHE A 121 8.50 -17.86 17.35
CA PHE A 121 7.61 -18.05 16.22
C PHE A 121 8.11 -17.36 14.95
N THR A 122 7.77 -17.96 13.81
CA THR A 122 8.01 -17.38 12.47
C THR A 122 6.73 -16.76 11.95
N VAL A 123 6.83 -15.52 11.44
CA VAL A 123 5.72 -14.89 10.72
C VAL A 123 5.64 -15.44 9.31
N ILE A 124 4.46 -15.85 8.88
CA ILE A 124 4.22 -16.42 7.55
C ILE A 124 3.38 -15.50 6.68
N THR A 125 3.64 -15.57 5.38
CA THR A 125 2.91 -14.83 4.36
C THR A 125 1.54 -15.50 4.06
N PRO A 126 0.59 -14.79 3.43
CA PRO A 126 -0.64 -15.39 2.93
C PRO A 126 -0.40 -16.56 1.96
N GLU A 127 0.68 -16.50 1.19
CA GLU A 127 1.10 -17.57 0.28
C GLU A 127 1.53 -18.82 1.05
N ASP A 128 2.35 -18.67 2.09
CA ASP A 128 2.75 -19.79 2.97
C ASP A 128 1.52 -20.42 3.64
N GLU A 129 0.58 -19.59 4.12
CA GLU A 129 -0.66 -20.07 4.74
C GLU A 129 -1.52 -20.84 3.74
N MET A 130 -1.59 -20.38 2.49
CA MET A 130 -2.27 -21.07 1.40
C MET A 130 -1.61 -22.41 1.05
N GLU A 131 -0.29 -22.46 1.02
CA GLU A 131 0.46 -23.71 0.81
C GLU A 131 0.18 -24.72 1.93
N MET A 132 0.13 -24.27 3.20
CA MET A 132 -0.25 -25.12 4.32
C MET A 132 -1.67 -25.68 4.15
N VAL A 133 -2.64 -24.87 3.72
CA VAL A 133 -4.01 -25.32 3.43
C VAL A 133 -4.03 -26.40 2.36
N LEU A 134 -3.29 -26.22 1.27
CA LEU A 134 -3.22 -27.18 0.17
C LEU A 134 -2.54 -28.48 0.60
N ALA A 135 -1.48 -28.41 1.41
CA ALA A 135 -0.80 -29.58 1.96
C ALA A 135 -1.74 -30.40 2.88
N ILE A 136 -2.42 -29.74 3.82
CA ILE A 136 -3.40 -30.37 4.72
C ILE A 136 -4.54 -31.00 3.91
N ALA A 137 -5.04 -30.28 2.91
CA ALA A 137 -6.13 -30.81 2.07
C ALA A 137 -5.70 -32.06 1.28
N LYS A 138 -4.48 -32.08 0.76
CA LYS A 138 -3.92 -33.22 0.05
C LYS A 138 -3.72 -34.44 0.96
N GLU A 139 -3.15 -34.24 2.14
CA GLU A 139 -2.90 -35.31 3.10
C GLU A 139 -4.20 -35.91 3.66
N GLY A 140 -5.17 -35.04 3.98
CA GLY A 140 -6.48 -35.47 4.52
C GLY A 140 -7.51 -35.90 3.46
N GLY A 141 -7.20 -35.80 2.18
CA GLY A 141 -8.12 -36.13 1.10
C GLY A 141 -9.29 -35.14 0.93
N TYR A 142 -9.17 -33.93 1.48
CA TYR A 142 -10.18 -32.88 1.40
C TYR A 142 -10.25 -32.26 -0.01
N LYS A 143 -11.46 -32.01 -0.49
CA LYS A 143 -11.71 -31.46 -1.83
C LYS A 143 -11.98 -29.96 -1.74
N ILE A 144 -11.03 -29.16 -2.17
CA ILE A 144 -11.15 -27.70 -2.28
C ILE A 144 -11.42 -27.32 -3.74
N LYS A 145 -12.56 -26.64 -3.97
CA LYS A 145 -12.94 -26.11 -5.29
C LYS A 145 -12.29 -24.74 -5.53
N TYR A 146 -12.14 -24.37 -6.80
CA TYR A 146 -11.64 -23.05 -7.22
C TYR A 146 -10.30 -22.67 -6.59
N GLN A 147 -9.31 -23.56 -6.63
CA GLN A 147 -7.96 -23.32 -6.08
C GLN A 147 -7.25 -22.10 -6.69
N ASN A 148 -7.56 -21.76 -7.93
CA ASN A 148 -7.07 -20.53 -8.58
C ASN A 148 -7.58 -19.22 -7.92
N ARG A 149 -8.53 -19.30 -7.01
CA ARG A 149 -9.07 -18.19 -6.21
C ARG A 149 -8.92 -18.45 -4.71
N LEU A 150 -8.04 -19.37 -4.34
CA LEU A 150 -7.93 -19.81 -2.94
C LEU A 150 -7.54 -18.68 -2.03
N LYS A 151 -6.60 -17.80 -2.42
CA LYS A 151 -6.19 -16.62 -1.65
C LYS A 151 -7.42 -15.79 -1.24
N LYS A 152 -8.21 -15.34 -2.20
CA LYS A 152 -9.43 -14.56 -1.93
C LYS A 152 -10.46 -15.33 -1.10
N ARG A 153 -10.59 -16.64 -1.33
CA ARG A 153 -11.49 -17.48 -0.54
C ARG A 153 -11.02 -17.65 0.89
N MET A 154 -9.72 -17.75 1.12
CA MET A 154 -9.18 -17.78 2.49
C MET A 154 -9.50 -16.48 3.22
N GLU A 155 -9.28 -15.34 2.62
CA GLU A 155 -9.63 -14.04 3.23
C GLU A 155 -11.12 -13.97 3.63
N GLU A 156 -12.02 -14.28 2.69
CA GLU A 156 -13.47 -14.21 2.92
C GLU A 156 -13.97 -15.31 3.87
N ASP A 157 -13.64 -16.59 3.59
CA ASP A 157 -14.19 -17.74 4.29
C ASP A 157 -13.53 -17.95 5.67
N TYR A 158 -12.22 -17.64 5.83
CA TYR A 158 -11.52 -17.80 7.10
C TYR A 158 -11.98 -16.77 8.13
N ALA A 159 -12.22 -15.52 7.71
CA ALA A 159 -12.83 -14.50 8.57
C ALA A 159 -14.24 -14.90 9.05
N VAL A 160 -15.00 -15.58 8.19
CA VAL A 160 -16.34 -16.10 8.51
C VAL A 160 -16.25 -17.29 9.45
N TYR A 161 -15.28 -18.19 9.27
CA TYR A 161 -14.99 -19.31 10.15
C TYR A 161 -14.62 -18.83 11.57
N ARG A 162 -13.73 -17.86 11.70
CA ARG A 162 -13.33 -17.27 13.00
C ARG A 162 -14.48 -16.57 13.73
N LYS A 163 -15.52 -16.15 13.02
CA LYS A 163 -16.78 -15.66 13.60
C LYS A 163 -17.74 -16.79 14.02
N GLY A 164 -17.28 -18.06 14.03
CA GLY A 164 -18.03 -19.22 14.49
C GLY A 164 -19.00 -19.84 13.47
N ARG A 165 -18.91 -19.46 12.17
CA ARG A 165 -19.70 -20.13 11.14
C ARG A 165 -19.03 -21.44 10.73
N THR A 166 -19.83 -22.44 10.39
CA THR A 166 -19.38 -23.78 10.04
C THR A 166 -19.42 -24.09 8.55
N GLN A 167 -19.91 -23.14 7.74
CA GLN A 167 -20.04 -23.32 6.29
C GLN A 167 -19.77 -22.00 5.56
N GLY A 168 -19.04 -22.09 4.43
CA GLY A 168 -18.77 -20.98 3.53
C GLY A 168 -19.76 -20.90 2.37
N LYS A 169 -19.46 -20.00 1.43
CA LYS A 169 -20.23 -19.78 0.20
C LYS A 169 -20.24 -21.00 -0.72
N TYR A 170 -19.18 -21.80 -0.71
CA TYR A 170 -19.00 -22.94 -1.59
C TYR A 170 -19.19 -24.25 -0.81
N LYS A 171 -19.85 -25.23 -1.43
CA LYS A 171 -20.00 -26.59 -0.87
C LYS A 171 -18.74 -27.39 -1.19
N ASP A 172 -17.72 -27.26 -0.35
CA ASP A 172 -16.47 -28.03 -0.37
C ASP A 172 -15.92 -28.16 1.07
N ASP A 173 -14.73 -28.76 1.20
CA ASP A 173 -14.20 -29.14 2.51
C ASP A 173 -13.30 -28.06 3.15
N LEU A 174 -13.20 -26.85 2.58
CA LEU A 174 -12.30 -25.79 3.07
C LEU A 174 -12.53 -25.46 4.56
N PHE A 175 -13.78 -25.42 5.01
CA PHE A 175 -14.11 -25.16 6.42
C PHE A 175 -13.67 -26.28 7.37
N GLN A 176 -13.51 -27.52 6.88
CA GLN A 176 -12.96 -28.62 7.67
C GLN A 176 -11.43 -28.52 7.78
N VAL A 177 -10.79 -27.86 6.83
CA VAL A 177 -9.33 -27.64 6.82
C VAL A 177 -8.91 -26.53 7.78
N PHE A 178 -9.73 -25.50 8.04
CA PHE A 178 -9.35 -24.39 8.90
C PHE A 178 -8.94 -24.79 10.35
N PRO A 179 -9.67 -25.64 11.07
CA PRO A 179 -9.22 -26.12 12.39
C PRO A 179 -7.88 -26.85 12.35
N LEU A 180 -7.63 -27.58 11.25
CA LEU A 180 -6.36 -28.29 11.05
C LEU A 180 -5.22 -27.33 10.73
N LEU A 181 -5.51 -26.27 9.98
CA LEU A 181 -4.56 -25.18 9.71
C LEU A 181 -4.14 -24.47 10.99
N GLU A 182 -5.09 -24.10 11.86
CA GLU A 182 -4.78 -23.47 13.15
C GLU A 182 -3.92 -24.37 14.02
N LYS A 183 -4.24 -25.67 14.06
CA LYS A 183 -3.42 -26.65 14.79
C LYS A 183 -2.02 -26.77 14.18
N ALA A 184 -1.91 -26.85 12.86
CA ALA A 184 -0.63 -26.96 12.17
C ALA A 184 0.25 -25.71 12.37
N LYS A 185 -0.34 -24.52 12.34
CA LYS A 185 0.37 -23.26 12.64
C LYS A 185 0.96 -23.27 14.05
N ARG A 186 0.19 -23.66 15.06
CA ARG A 186 0.67 -23.77 16.46
C ARG A 186 1.77 -24.81 16.60
N GLN A 187 1.59 -26.01 16.03
CA GLN A 187 2.60 -27.07 16.07
C GLN A 187 3.92 -26.71 15.38
N GLN A 188 3.86 -25.89 14.34
CA GLN A 188 5.04 -25.41 13.61
C GLN A 188 5.56 -24.07 14.13
N ASN A 189 4.91 -23.51 15.13
CA ASN A 189 5.19 -22.18 15.70
C ASN A 189 5.21 -21.08 14.61
N LYS A 190 4.20 -21.07 13.73
CA LYS A 190 4.04 -20.15 12.61
C LYS A 190 2.80 -19.30 12.79
N MET A 191 2.94 -17.98 12.78
CA MET A 191 1.85 -17.01 12.91
C MET A 191 1.63 -16.27 11.61
N SER A 192 0.38 -16.14 11.17
CA SER A 192 0.00 -15.19 10.13
C SER A 192 -0.14 -13.77 10.69
N PHE A 193 -0.22 -12.74 9.83
CA PHE A 193 -0.50 -11.37 10.28
C PHE A 193 -1.80 -11.25 11.09
N ALA A 194 -2.81 -12.02 10.72
CA ALA A 194 -4.07 -12.05 11.47
C ALA A 194 -3.90 -12.62 12.88
N ASP A 195 -3.04 -13.63 13.03
CA ASP A 195 -2.75 -14.22 14.34
C ASP A 195 -1.95 -13.25 15.20
N LEU A 196 -1.00 -12.48 14.63
CA LEU A 196 -0.23 -11.49 15.39
C LEU A 196 -1.12 -10.51 16.13
N LEU A 197 -2.15 -9.94 15.47
CA LEU A 197 -3.05 -9.01 16.12
C LEU A 197 -3.98 -9.68 17.12
N GLU A 198 -4.48 -10.89 16.86
CA GLU A 198 -5.36 -11.60 17.77
C GLU A 198 -4.65 -12.06 19.04
N GLU A 199 -3.51 -12.75 18.89
CA GLU A 199 -2.70 -13.20 20.01
C GLU A 199 -2.06 -12.01 20.74
N GLY A 200 -1.57 -11.00 19.98
CA GLY A 200 -1.06 -9.76 20.57
C GLY A 200 -2.11 -9.00 21.38
N THR A 201 -3.37 -9.01 20.94
CA THR A 201 -4.50 -8.44 21.71
C THR A 201 -4.73 -9.19 23.03
N GLN A 202 -4.68 -10.53 22.98
CA GLN A 202 -4.86 -11.35 24.16
C GLN A 202 -3.72 -11.13 25.17
N VAL A 203 -2.47 -11.21 24.70
CA VAL A 203 -1.29 -11.00 25.54
C VAL A 203 -1.23 -9.58 26.10
N ALA A 204 -1.56 -8.55 25.31
CA ALA A 204 -1.59 -7.17 25.78
C ALA A 204 -2.58 -6.98 26.93
N LYS A 205 -3.75 -7.61 26.83
CA LYS A 205 -4.77 -7.58 27.88
C LYS A 205 -4.33 -8.28 29.17
N GLU A 206 -3.65 -9.43 29.03
CA GLU A 206 -3.14 -10.20 30.18
C GLU A 206 -1.97 -9.50 30.86
N GLN A 207 -1.20 -8.71 30.12
CA GLN A 207 0.01 -8.02 30.57
C GLN A 207 -0.19 -6.51 30.79
N GLU A 208 -1.44 -6.03 30.93
CA GLU A 208 -1.76 -4.60 31.08
C GLU A 208 -0.94 -3.92 32.17
N GLU A 209 -0.82 -4.54 33.35
CA GLU A 209 -0.08 -4.00 34.49
C GLU A 209 1.42 -3.91 34.24
N VAL A 210 1.99 -4.86 33.47
CA VAL A 210 3.44 -4.91 33.15
C VAL A 210 3.78 -3.93 32.04
N LEU A 211 2.93 -3.80 31.03
CA LEU A 211 3.06 -2.80 29.98
C LEU A 211 3.01 -1.38 30.54
N ASP A 212 2.12 -1.15 31.53
CA ASP A 212 1.95 0.14 32.24
C ASP A 212 2.00 1.36 31.30
N LEU A 213 1.30 1.27 30.16
CA LEU A 213 1.23 2.34 29.20
C LEU A 213 0.53 3.57 29.78
N LYS A 214 1.13 4.74 29.62
CA LYS A 214 0.52 6.02 30.04
C LYS A 214 -0.22 6.68 28.87
N TRP A 215 0.26 6.48 27.64
CA TRP A 215 -0.35 7.06 26.46
C TRP A 215 -0.40 6.06 25.29
N ILE A 216 -1.53 6.07 24.60
CA ILE A 216 -1.70 5.45 23.28
C ILE A 216 -1.97 6.59 22.30
N ILE A 217 -1.13 6.70 21.28
CA ILE A 217 -1.18 7.75 20.26
C ILE A 217 -1.34 7.06 18.91
N VAL A 218 -2.37 7.44 18.14
CA VAL A 218 -2.70 6.76 16.88
C VAL A 218 -2.78 7.77 15.73
N ASP A 219 -2.01 7.53 14.67
CA ASP A 219 -2.13 8.28 13.42
C ASP A 219 -3.06 7.58 12.43
N GLU A 220 -3.65 8.35 11.50
CA GLU A 220 -4.56 7.89 10.44
C GLU A 220 -5.64 6.89 10.96
N VAL A 221 -6.18 7.18 12.13
CA VAL A 221 -7.06 6.26 12.86
C VAL A 221 -8.32 5.85 12.08
N GLN A 222 -8.74 6.63 11.08
CA GLN A 222 -9.87 6.31 10.20
C GLN A 222 -9.62 5.07 9.33
N ASP A 223 -8.37 4.69 9.11
CA ASP A 223 -8.01 3.51 8.32
C ASP A 223 -7.98 2.21 9.14
N SER A 224 -8.19 2.31 10.45
CA SER A 224 -8.20 1.15 11.34
C SER A 224 -9.37 0.20 11.06
N ASP A 225 -9.15 -1.08 11.30
CA ASP A 225 -10.18 -2.11 11.24
C ASP A 225 -10.68 -2.51 12.66
N GLU A 226 -11.64 -3.44 12.72
CA GLU A 226 -12.20 -3.90 14.01
C GLU A 226 -11.17 -4.67 14.86
N LYS A 227 -10.19 -5.36 14.25
CA LYS A 227 -9.14 -6.09 15.00
C LYS A 227 -8.15 -5.11 15.62
N GLN A 228 -7.76 -4.10 14.86
CA GLN A 228 -6.89 -3.02 15.35
C GLN A 228 -7.59 -2.23 16.47
N LEU A 229 -8.89 -1.98 16.35
CA LEU A 229 -9.67 -1.35 17.41
C LEU A 229 -9.67 -2.18 18.71
N LYS A 230 -9.84 -3.51 18.61
CA LYS A 230 -9.74 -4.43 19.76
C LYS A 230 -8.34 -4.43 20.37
N PHE A 231 -7.31 -4.32 19.55
CA PHE A 231 -5.94 -4.20 20.02
C PHE A 231 -5.71 -2.90 20.80
N LEU A 232 -6.25 -1.77 20.31
CA LEU A 232 -6.24 -0.50 21.05
C LEU A 232 -6.97 -0.60 22.39
N GLU A 233 -8.13 -1.27 22.42
CA GLU A 233 -8.89 -1.51 23.64
C GLU A 233 -8.10 -2.37 24.65
N ALA A 234 -7.34 -3.36 24.16
CA ALA A 234 -6.50 -4.22 25.00
C ALA A 234 -5.26 -3.50 25.56
N LEU A 235 -4.68 -2.55 24.80
CA LEU A 235 -3.58 -1.72 25.27
C LEU A 235 -4.03 -0.65 26.28
N LYS A 236 -5.32 -0.27 26.24
CA LYS A 236 -5.85 0.81 27.07
C LYS A 236 -6.22 0.34 28.46
N GLY A 237 -5.30 0.51 29.40
CA GLY A 237 -5.56 0.35 30.81
C GLY A 237 -6.41 1.48 31.41
N THR A 238 -6.74 1.33 32.68
CA THR A 238 -7.59 2.30 33.41
C THR A 238 -6.97 3.67 33.58
N GLN A 239 -5.63 3.75 33.60
CA GLN A 239 -4.83 4.96 33.76
C GLN A 239 -4.21 5.45 32.43
N THR A 240 -4.49 4.77 31.33
CA THR A 240 -3.91 5.06 30.02
C THR A 240 -4.72 6.13 29.30
N HIS A 241 -4.08 7.21 28.89
CA HIS A 241 -4.67 8.22 28.03
C HIS A 241 -4.65 7.77 26.57
N PHE A 242 -5.65 8.17 25.83
CA PHE A 242 -5.79 7.85 24.40
C PHE A 242 -5.85 9.14 23.58
N PHE A 243 -5.00 9.25 22.57
CA PHE A 243 -4.96 10.36 21.64
C PHE A 243 -4.92 9.81 20.20
N ALA A 244 -5.89 10.15 19.39
CA ALA A 244 -5.95 9.69 18.02
C ALA A 244 -6.17 10.85 17.05
N VAL A 245 -5.49 10.80 15.89
CA VAL A 245 -5.62 11.80 14.84
C VAL A 245 -6.07 11.10 13.56
N GLY A 246 -6.95 11.74 12.81
CA GLY A 246 -7.38 11.20 11.52
C GLY A 246 -8.29 12.13 10.76
N ASP A 247 -8.60 11.77 9.52
CA ASP A 247 -9.50 12.51 8.63
C ASP A 247 -10.61 11.58 8.11
N PRO A 248 -11.87 11.73 8.57
CA PRO A 248 -12.97 10.90 8.10
C PRO A 248 -13.26 11.05 6.60
N ASN A 249 -12.80 12.14 5.97
CA ASN A 249 -12.94 12.36 4.52
C ASN A 249 -11.89 11.61 3.70
N GLN A 250 -10.89 10.98 4.34
CA GLN A 250 -9.86 10.19 3.69
C GLN A 250 -10.01 8.68 3.88
N VAL A 251 -11.20 8.19 4.22
CA VAL A 251 -11.51 6.75 4.29
C VAL A 251 -11.67 6.19 2.88
N ILE A 252 -10.62 5.58 2.34
CA ILE A 252 -10.54 5.06 0.95
C ILE A 252 -10.11 3.58 0.88
N TYR A 253 -10.11 2.87 2.01
CA TYR A 253 -9.70 1.46 2.11
C TYR A 253 -10.80 0.56 2.67
N SER A 254 -12.09 0.87 2.39
CA SER A 254 -13.22 0.07 2.89
C SER A 254 -13.17 -1.39 2.45
N TRP A 255 -12.54 -1.67 1.31
CA TRP A 255 -12.31 -3.02 0.80
C TRP A 255 -11.34 -3.85 1.68
N ARG A 256 -10.50 -3.21 2.52
CA ARG A 256 -9.67 -3.87 3.54
C ARG A 256 -10.41 -4.17 4.85
N GLY A 257 -11.70 -3.85 4.94
CA GLY A 257 -12.51 -4.06 6.15
C GLY A 257 -12.57 -2.85 7.07
N THR A 258 -11.98 -1.72 6.67
CA THR A 258 -12.19 -0.45 7.38
C THR A 258 -13.64 -0.01 7.18
N GLY A 259 -14.33 0.28 8.29
CA GLY A 259 -15.71 0.76 8.20
C GLY A 259 -15.79 2.28 8.13
N PRO A 260 -16.76 2.86 7.41
CA PRO A 260 -16.96 4.31 7.34
C PRO A 260 -17.25 4.93 8.72
N ASN A 261 -17.53 4.13 9.70
CA ASN A 261 -17.92 4.55 11.04
C ASN A 261 -16.79 4.44 12.09
N MET A 262 -15.52 4.21 11.68
CA MET A 262 -14.43 3.99 12.65
C MET A 262 -14.26 5.19 13.58
N PHE A 263 -14.32 6.41 13.07
CA PHE A 263 -14.29 7.64 13.88
C PHE A 263 -15.39 7.66 14.94
N PHE A 264 -16.62 7.30 14.56
CA PHE A 264 -17.75 7.21 15.48
C PHE A 264 -17.52 6.11 16.51
N LEU A 265 -17.05 4.93 16.09
CA LEU A 265 -16.79 3.81 17.02
C LEU A 265 -15.74 4.19 18.06
N ILE A 266 -14.64 4.79 17.66
CA ILE A 266 -13.57 5.25 18.55
C ILE A 266 -14.10 6.30 19.53
N LYS A 267 -14.79 7.33 19.03
CA LYS A 267 -15.38 8.36 19.87
C LYS A 267 -16.24 7.76 20.98
N HIS A 268 -17.10 6.79 20.63
CA HIS A 268 -18.02 6.19 21.59
C HIS A 268 -17.37 5.16 22.51
N ARG A 269 -16.52 4.28 21.99
CA ARG A 269 -15.89 3.22 22.79
C ARG A 269 -14.86 3.75 23.78
N PHE A 270 -14.12 4.80 23.41
CA PHE A 270 -13.15 5.44 24.29
C PHE A 270 -13.71 6.63 25.06
N GLY A 271 -14.93 7.07 24.78
CA GLY A 271 -15.52 8.29 25.39
C GLY A 271 -14.71 9.53 25.03
N ALA A 272 -14.17 9.59 23.80
CA ALA A 272 -13.19 10.59 23.40
C ALA A 272 -13.81 11.98 23.22
N LYS A 273 -13.15 12.99 23.81
CA LYS A 273 -13.34 14.40 23.48
C LYS A 273 -12.93 14.61 22.03
N GLU A 274 -13.77 15.28 21.25
CA GLU A 274 -13.45 15.61 19.85
C GLU A 274 -12.85 17.01 19.74
N LEU A 275 -11.71 17.11 19.08
CA LEU A 275 -11.09 18.35 18.66
C LEU A 275 -11.00 18.41 17.14
N THR A 276 -10.81 19.60 16.57
CA THR A 276 -10.77 19.76 15.12
C THR A 276 -9.55 20.58 14.70
N LEU A 277 -8.87 20.17 13.62
CA LEU A 277 -7.84 20.95 12.94
C LEU A 277 -8.39 21.44 11.59
N PRO A 278 -9.00 22.63 11.53
CA PRO A 278 -9.71 23.09 10.33
C PRO A 278 -8.78 23.68 9.26
N VAL A 279 -7.57 24.15 9.63
CA VAL A 279 -6.71 24.94 8.75
C VAL A 279 -5.82 24.04 7.89
N ASN A 280 -5.89 24.23 6.58
CA ASN A 280 -5.01 23.57 5.60
C ASN A 280 -3.83 24.49 5.27
N TYR A 281 -2.62 23.92 5.31
CA TYR A 281 -1.35 24.59 4.99
C TYR A 281 -0.70 24.05 3.71
N ARG A 282 -1.36 23.12 3.03
CA ARG A 282 -0.80 22.43 1.87
C ARG A 282 -1.18 23.08 0.55
N SER A 283 -2.46 23.19 0.31
CA SER A 283 -3.02 23.56 -1.00
C SER A 283 -3.47 25.02 -1.03
N ASP A 284 -3.40 25.61 -2.22
CA ASP A 284 -3.92 26.95 -2.43
C ASP A 284 -5.47 27.04 -2.26
N GLU A 285 -5.97 28.27 -2.15
CA GLU A 285 -7.40 28.50 -1.87
C GLU A 285 -8.33 28.01 -2.98
N VAL A 286 -7.90 28.02 -4.26
CA VAL A 286 -8.73 27.58 -5.39
C VAL A 286 -8.98 26.07 -5.31
N ILE A 287 -7.93 25.30 -5.06
CA ILE A 287 -8.01 23.86 -4.88
C ILE A 287 -8.87 23.51 -3.65
N LEU A 288 -8.65 24.21 -2.54
CA LEU A 288 -9.42 23.99 -1.31
C LEU A 288 -10.89 24.35 -1.45
N GLU A 289 -11.21 25.44 -2.13
CA GLU A 289 -12.60 25.82 -2.39
C GLU A 289 -13.29 24.78 -3.27
N ALA A 290 -12.62 24.28 -4.31
CA ALA A 290 -13.12 23.20 -5.16
C ALA A 290 -13.35 21.92 -4.34
N ALA A 291 -12.40 21.52 -3.50
CA ALA A 291 -12.50 20.35 -2.64
C ALA A 291 -13.62 20.46 -1.60
N ASN A 292 -13.76 21.62 -0.95
CA ASN A 292 -14.85 21.90 0.00
C ASN A 292 -16.24 21.77 -0.66
N ARG A 293 -16.39 22.39 -1.85
CA ARG A 293 -17.65 22.34 -2.61
C ARG A 293 -17.97 20.93 -3.10
N PHE A 294 -16.94 20.16 -3.47
CA PHE A 294 -17.08 18.79 -3.95
C PHE A 294 -17.59 17.84 -2.87
N LEU A 295 -17.08 17.93 -1.64
CA LEU A 295 -17.50 17.03 -0.55
C LEU A 295 -18.93 17.25 -0.08
N GLN A 296 -19.46 18.45 -0.15
CA GLN A 296 -20.82 18.87 0.27
C GLN A 296 -21.15 18.62 1.76
N PHE A 297 -20.55 17.59 2.37
CA PHE A 297 -20.74 17.17 3.75
C PHE A 297 -19.37 17.08 4.43
N GLY A 298 -19.17 17.81 5.49
CA GLY A 298 -17.93 17.86 6.26
C GLY A 298 -17.69 19.26 6.83
N GLY A 299 -16.78 19.38 7.79
CA GLY A 299 -16.35 20.67 8.29
C GLY A 299 -15.67 21.49 7.18
N LYS A 300 -15.86 22.80 7.19
CA LYS A 300 -15.17 23.69 6.25
C LYS A 300 -13.66 23.60 6.45
N ILE A 301 -12.92 23.32 5.38
CA ILE A 301 -11.46 23.41 5.37
C ILE A 301 -11.11 24.87 5.17
N GLU A 302 -10.37 25.43 6.10
CA GLU A 302 -9.91 26.84 6.04
C GLU A 302 -8.56 26.86 5.35
N GLY A 303 -8.38 27.74 4.36
CA GLY A 303 -7.08 27.92 3.68
C GLY A 303 -6.15 28.81 4.49
N SER A 304 -4.84 28.65 4.28
CA SER A 304 -3.80 29.49 4.90
C SER A 304 -3.52 30.79 4.13
N GLY A 305 -4.16 31.01 2.97
CA GLY A 305 -4.32 32.35 2.45
C GLY A 305 -3.71 32.71 1.09
N GLU A 306 -3.07 31.83 0.36
CA GLU A 306 -2.67 32.13 -1.03
C GLU A 306 -3.71 31.63 -2.03
N ARG A 307 -4.18 32.54 -2.92
CA ARG A 307 -5.09 32.19 -3.98
C ARG A 307 -4.31 31.87 -5.25
N GLY A 308 -4.30 30.60 -5.62
CA GLY A 308 -3.62 30.10 -6.81
C GLY A 308 -4.39 30.31 -8.11
N GLU A 309 -3.93 29.64 -9.15
CA GLU A 309 -4.54 29.62 -10.47
C GLU A 309 -5.80 28.76 -10.50
N LYS A 310 -6.65 28.98 -11.53
CA LYS A 310 -7.81 28.13 -11.74
C LYS A 310 -7.39 26.72 -12.12
N ILE A 311 -8.23 25.74 -11.76
CA ILE A 311 -8.05 24.34 -12.13
C ILE A 311 -8.26 24.20 -13.63
N LEU A 312 -7.26 23.73 -14.35
CA LEU A 312 -7.33 23.52 -15.78
C LEU A 312 -8.15 22.25 -16.09
N VAL A 313 -9.07 22.34 -17.06
CA VAL A 313 -9.84 21.18 -17.53
C VAL A 313 -9.63 21.02 -19.02
N ARG A 314 -9.06 19.89 -19.41
CA ARG A 314 -8.69 19.61 -20.80
C ARG A 314 -9.48 18.45 -21.39
N ASN A 315 -9.70 18.54 -22.67
CA ASN A 315 -10.35 17.49 -23.44
C ASN A 315 -9.36 16.89 -24.44
N HIS A 316 -9.11 15.59 -24.32
CA HIS A 316 -8.30 14.86 -25.29
C HIS A 316 -9.16 13.88 -26.09
N TYR A 317 -8.73 13.55 -27.30
CA TYR A 317 -9.46 12.60 -28.12
C TYR A 317 -9.45 11.20 -27.49
N ASP A 318 -8.30 10.71 -27.06
CA ASP A 318 -8.13 9.41 -26.41
C ASP A 318 -6.96 9.42 -25.41
N PRO A 319 -6.78 8.35 -24.63
CA PRO A 319 -5.69 8.26 -23.65
C PRO A 319 -4.27 8.40 -24.20
N PHE A 320 -4.07 8.07 -25.48
CA PHE A 320 -2.76 8.19 -26.09
C PHE A 320 -2.41 9.66 -26.37
N ILE A 321 -3.37 10.42 -26.89
CA ILE A 321 -3.19 11.87 -27.12
C ILE A 321 -3.01 12.62 -25.81
N GLU A 322 -3.71 12.19 -24.75
CA GLU A 322 -3.48 12.73 -23.43
C GLU A 322 -2.05 12.50 -22.97
N ALA A 323 -1.52 11.26 -23.14
CA ALA A 323 -0.16 10.93 -22.73
C ALA A 323 0.90 11.73 -23.51
N GLU A 324 0.70 11.98 -24.81
CA GLU A 324 1.57 12.86 -25.62
C GLU A 324 1.51 14.30 -25.12
N TYR A 325 0.31 14.82 -24.88
CA TYR A 325 0.15 16.16 -24.31
C TYR A 325 0.86 16.29 -22.96
N LEU A 326 0.67 15.31 -22.06
CA LEU A 326 1.31 15.30 -20.75
C LEU A 326 2.84 15.34 -20.88
N THR A 327 3.40 14.58 -21.82
CA THR A 327 4.85 14.57 -22.07
C THR A 327 5.38 15.97 -22.41
N GLU A 328 4.71 16.66 -23.34
CA GLU A 328 5.09 18.02 -23.75
C GLU A 328 4.89 19.00 -22.57
N ARG A 329 3.74 18.93 -21.90
CA ARG A 329 3.42 19.83 -20.79
C ARG A 329 4.35 19.69 -19.60
N ILE A 330 4.73 18.48 -19.25
CA ILE A 330 5.67 18.20 -18.15
C ILE A 330 7.06 18.75 -18.48
N ARG A 331 7.52 18.65 -19.75
CA ARG A 331 8.78 19.25 -20.17
C ARG A 331 8.74 20.78 -20.08
N GLU A 332 7.66 21.40 -20.55
CA GLU A 332 7.48 22.84 -20.42
C GLU A 332 7.54 23.31 -18.95
N LEU A 333 6.88 22.58 -18.05
CA LEU A 333 6.91 22.87 -16.62
C LEU A 333 8.33 22.74 -16.04
N HIS A 334 9.05 21.73 -16.48
CA HIS A 334 10.44 21.54 -16.07
C HIS A 334 11.37 22.64 -16.60
N GLU A 335 11.21 23.04 -17.85
CA GLU A 335 11.93 24.19 -18.44
C GLU A 335 11.64 25.50 -17.71
N GLN A 336 10.45 25.65 -17.12
CA GLN A 336 10.05 26.76 -16.25
C GLN A 336 10.64 26.66 -14.84
N GLY A 337 11.40 25.60 -14.53
CA GLY A 337 12.11 25.41 -13.26
C GLY A 337 11.40 24.53 -12.25
N LEU A 338 10.30 23.85 -12.61
CA LEU A 338 9.63 22.89 -11.73
C LEU A 338 10.34 21.54 -11.80
N PRO A 339 10.92 20.99 -10.71
CA PRO A 339 11.54 19.68 -10.71
C PRO A 339 10.52 18.57 -11.07
N TYR A 340 10.94 17.55 -11.80
CA TYR A 340 10.07 16.41 -12.14
C TYR A 340 9.49 15.72 -10.91
N ARG A 341 10.24 15.60 -9.82
CA ARG A 341 9.78 15.01 -8.55
C ARG A 341 8.62 15.78 -7.90
N GLU A 342 8.38 17.03 -8.29
CA GLU A 342 7.25 17.84 -7.82
C GLU A 342 6.02 17.74 -8.72
N ILE A 343 6.06 16.85 -9.72
CA ILE A 343 4.98 16.61 -10.69
C ILE A 343 4.47 15.19 -10.52
N ALA A 344 3.14 15.06 -10.40
CA ALA A 344 2.48 13.75 -10.34
C ALA A 344 1.34 13.62 -11.35
N VAL A 345 1.20 12.42 -11.91
CA VAL A 345 0.07 12.02 -12.77
C VAL A 345 -0.71 10.93 -12.07
N PHE A 346 -1.96 11.22 -11.72
CA PHE A 346 -2.85 10.30 -11.03
C PHE A 346 -3.83 9.67 -11.99
N TYR A 347 -3.92 8.36 -11.93
CA TYR A 347 -4.84 7.56 -12.72
C TYR A 347 -5.69 6.65 -11.83
N ARG A 348 -6.79 6.10 -12.39
CA ARG A 348 -7.72 5.25 -11.63
C ARG A 348 -7.46 3.76 -11.82
N VAL A 349 -7.08 3.33 -13.00
CA VAL A 349 -6.86 1.92 -13.34
C VAL A 349 -5.50 1.71 -14.01
N GLN A 350 -4.87 0.57 -13.75
CA GLN A 350 -3.53 0.24 -14.25
C GLN A 350 -3.39 0.34 -15.78
N LYS A 351 -4.48 0.13 -16.50
CA LYS A 351 -4.46 0.23 -17.97
C LYS A 351 -4.14 1.63 -18.49
N GLN A 352 -4.39 2.69 -17.69
CA GLN A 352 -3.96 4.05 -18.03
C GLN A 352 -2.44 4.19 -17.89
N ALA A 353 -1.84 3.60 -16.84
CA ALA A 353 -0.40 3.61 -16.65
C ALA A 353 0.35 2.93 -17.81
N GLU A 354 -0.14 1.80 -18.30
CA GLU A 354 0.48 1.10 -19.44
C GLU A 354 0.61 1.97 -20.70
N ILE A 355 -0.29 2.93 -20.90
CA ILE A 355 -0.24 3.87 -22.03
C ILE A 355 0.76 4.97 -21.73
N LEU A 356 0.73 5.54 -20.50
CA LEU A 356 1.67 6.57 -20.07
C LEU A 356 3.12 6.07 -20.13
N GLU A 357 3.39 4.90 -19.55
CA GLU A 357 4.71 4.27 -19.54
C GLU A 357 5.30 4.18 -20.95
N LYS A 358 4.52 3.67 -21.92
CA LYS A 358 4.97 3.54 -23.32
C LYS A 358 5.26 4.88 -23.99
N VAL A 359 4.48 5.90 -23.71
CA VAL A 359 4.66 7.24 -24.29
C VAL A 359 5.86 7.94 -23.65
N PHE A 360 5.99 7.85 -22.34
CA PHE A 360 7.10 8.45 -21.58
C PHE A 360 8.43 7.78 -21.89
N GLU A 361 8.48 6.43 -21.98
CA GLU A 361 9.67 5.68 -22.44
C GLU A 361 10.12 6.12 -23.83
N ARG A 362 9.17 6.22 -24.79
CA ARG A 362 9.47 6.68 -26.14
C ARG A 362 9.98 8.12 -26.19
N ALA A 363 9.50 8.94 -25.28
CA ALA A 363 9.88 10.34 -25.17
C ALA A 363 11.11 10.55 -24.28
N GLU A 364 11.71 9.49 -23.72
CA GLU A 364 12.84 9.58 -22.78
C GLU A 364 12.54 10.51 -21.60
N LEU A 365 11.30 10.50 -21.10
CA LEU A 365 10.87 11.24 -19.92
C LEU A 365 11.02 10.34 -18.69
N SER A 366 11.84 10.75 -17.72
CA SER A 366 12.05 10.00 -16.48
C SER A 366 10.80 9.96 -15.64
N TYR A 367 10.37 8.77 -15.22
CA TYR A 367 9.22 8.59 -14.33
C TYR A 367 9.48 7.48 -13.31
N VAL A 368 8.78 7.57 -12.18
CA VAL A 368 8.75 6.54 -11.15
C VAL A 368 7.33 6.04 -10.98
N LEU A 369 7.20 4.72 -10.91
CA LEU A 369 5.99 4.06 -10.44
C LEU A 369 6.16 3.81 -8.95
N PRO A 370 5.10 3.94 -8.12
CA PRO A 370 5.18 3.41 -6.77
C PRO A 370 5.67 1.97 -6.89
N ALA A 371 6.71 1.65 -6.12
CA ALA A 371 7.18 0.26 -6.05
C ALA A 371 5.92 -0.57 -6.00
N LYS A 372 5.75 -1.56 -6.91
CA LYS A 372 4.61 -2.45 -6.87
C LYS A 372 4.58 -2.94 -5.44
N GLN A 373 3.81 -2.27 -4.59
CA GLN A 373 3.31 -2.89 -3.39
C GLN A 373 2.64 -4.10 -3.99
N LYS A 374 3.27 -5.24 -3.82
CA LYS A 374 2.58 -6.50 -3.94
C LYS A 374 1.37 -6.24 -3.06
N GLU A 375 0.20 -6.08 -3.67
CA GLU A 375 -1.01 -5.54 -3.04
C GLU A 375 -1.50 -6.37 -1.85
N ASP A 376 -0.68 -7.32 -1.36
CA ASP A 376 -0.99 -8.35 -0.39
C ASP A 376 0.16 -8.73 0.56
N GLU A 377 1.30 -8.05 0.51
CA GLU A 377 2.35 -8.29 1.50
C GLU A 377 2.51 -7.03 2.35
N ASP A 378 1.91 -7.03 3.54
CA ASP A 378 2.54 -6.31 4.65
C ASP A 378 3.97 -6.89 4.72
N PRO A 379 5.03 -6.06 4.55
CA PRO A 379 6.38 -6.58 4.59
C PRO A 379 6.53 -7.29 5.92
N VAL A 380 6.91 -8.57 5.87
CA VAL A 380 7.38 -9.27 7.06
C VAL A 380 8.36 -8.33 7.73
N PRO A 381 8.19 -7.94 8.99
CA PRO A 381 9.13 -7.06 9.65
C PRO A 381 10.44 -7.81 9.84
N GLU A 382 11.23 -7.91 8.78
CA GLU A 382 12.63 -8.23 8.84
C GLU A 382 13.31 -6.98 9.39
N ARG A 383 13.63 -7.01 10.68
CA ARG A 383 14.35 -6.02 11.48
C ARG A 383 13.88 -4.57 11.26
N PRO A 384 13.49 -3.85 12.28
CA PRO A 384 13.21 -2.44 12.16
C PRO A 384 14.44 -1.77 11.57
N HIS A 385 14.30 -1.18 10.38
CA HIS A 385 15.28 -0.23 9.85
C HIS A 385 15.19 1.07 10.66
N MET A 386 15.40 0.96 11.95
CA MET A 386 15.56 2.14 12.79
C MET A 386 17.02 2.28 13.13
N ILE A 387 17.57 3.43 12.77
CA ILE A 387 18.90 3.94 13.14
C ILE A 387 20.04 3.23 12.40
N ARG A 388 20.46 3.79 11.27
CA ARG A 388 21.81 3.58 10.74
C ARG A 388 22.77 4.19 11.76
N GLU A 389 23.53 3.36 12.45
CA GLU A 389 24.69 3.78 13.23
C GLU A 389 25.64 4.58 12.34
N HIS A 390 25.79 5.87 12.61
CA HIS A 390 27.00 6.58 12.28
C HIS A 390 28.08 6.09 13.24
N VAL A 391 28.65 4.92 12.94
CA VAL A 391 29.88 4.49 13.62
C VAL A 391 31.02 5.32 13.06
N ALA A 392 31.46 6.27 13.89
CA ALA A 392 32.72 6.93 13.70
C ALA A 392 33.85 5.88 13.71
N GLU A 393 34.69 5.89 12.66
CA GLU A 393 35.86 5.05 12.50
C GLU A 393 36.80 5.14 13.70
N GLY A 394 37.06 4.03 14.32
CA GLY A 394 38.07 3.84 15.34
C GLY A 394 38.57 2.38 15.42
N LYS A 395 39.50 2.04 14.53
CA LYS A 395 40.53 0.97 14.62
C LYS A 395 40.19 -0.28 15.44
N LEU A 396 40.16 -1.48 14.82
CA LEU A 396 41.07 -2.58 15.16
C LEU A 396 41.18 -3.64 14.05
N ASN A 397 42.41 -4.17 13.94
CA ASN A 397 42.99 -4.98 12.88
C ASN A 397 42.41 -6.39 12.66
N ALA A 398 42.42 -6.77 11.39
CA ALA A 398 42.85 -8.02 10.77
C ALA A 398 42.34 -9.39 11.28
N VAL A 399 41.65 -10.10 10.36
CA VAL A 399 42.08 -11.39 9.80
C VAL A 399 41.28 -11.70 8.52
N SER A 400 42.03 -11.96 7.48
CA SER A 400 41.78 -12.55 6.15
C SER A 400 40.41 -13.14 5.77
N GLY A 401 39.91 -12.70 4.58
CA GLY A 401 38.84 -13.38 3.83
C GLY A 401 38.43 -12.56 2.61
N GLU A 402 39.19 -12.67 1.51
CA GLU A 402 38.80 -12.16 0.19
C GLU A 402 37.47 -12.80 -0.25
N HIS A 403 36.49 -12.02 -0.60
CA HIS A 403 35.31 -12.19 -1.44
C HIS A 403 34.04 -11.57 -0.83
N THR A 404 34.03 -10.25 -0.64
CA THR A 404 32.75 -9.51 -0.38
C THR A 404 32.87 -7.99 -0.61
N MET A 405 33.71 -7.53 -1.54
CA MET A 405 33.86 -6.08 -1.78
C MET A 405 33.02 -5.51 -2.95
N GLU A 406 32.30 -6.34 -3.72
CA GLU A 406 31.47 -5.82 -4.82
C GLU A 406 30.00 -5.52 -4.47
N LYS A 407 29.49 -5.98 -3.33
CA LYS A 407 28.10 -5.72 -2.91
C LYS A 407 27.92 -4.53 -1.95
N ALA A 408 28.98 -3.97 -1.41
CA ALA A 408 28.89 -2.80 -0.53
C ALA A 408 28.93 -1.46 -1.28
N ALA A 409 29.39 -1.44 -2.52
CA ALA A 409 29.46 -0.21 -3.34
C ALA A 409 28.12 0.18 -4.00
N ASP A 410 27.17 -0.75 -4.10
CA ASP A 410 25.83 -0.46 -4.65
C ASP A 410 24.83 0.07 -3.61
N THR A 411 25.16 0.05 -2.31
CA THR A 411 24.27 0.52 -1.25
C THR A 411 24.48 2.01 -0.90
N GLU A 412 25.61 2.59 -1.30
CA GLU A 412 25.89 4.03 -1.07
C GLU A 412 25.37 4.97 -2.17
N ARG A 413 24.74 4.45 -3.24
CA ARG A 413 24.15 5.24 -4.33
C ARG A 413 22.65 5.53 -4.21
N GLN A 414 22.02 5.32 -3.06
CA GLN A 414 20.56 5.49 -2.88
C GLN A 414 20.15 6.78 -2.17
N THR A 415 20.83 7.90 -2.34
CA THR A 415 20.42 9.19 -1.75
C THR A 415 20.48 10.40 -2.69
N GLU A 416 20.53 10.21 -3.99
CA GLU A 416 20.02 11.22 -4.93
C GLU A 416 18.65 10.68 -5.39
N GLU A 417 17.56 11.23 -4.86
CA GLU A 417 16.22 11.00 -5.41
C GLU A 417 16.30 11.39 -6.88
N GLU A 418 16.18 10.40 -7.78
CA GLU A 418 16.14 10.67 -9.21
C GLU A 418 15.04 11.70 -9.46
N ASP A 419 15.38 12.80 -10.14
CA ASP A 419 14.38 13.81 -10.51
C ASP A 419 13.49 13.23 -11.62
N ALA A 420 12.37 12.63 -11.22
CA ALA A 420 11.47 11.88 -12.07
C ALA A 420 10.00 12.16 -11.74
N VAL A 421 9.13 12.08 -12.76
CA VAL A 421 7.68 12.28 -12.63
C VAL A 421 7.03 11.11 -11.91
N HIS A 422 6.15 11.38 -10.97
CA HIS A 422 5.42 10.35 -10.24
C HIS A 422 4.17 9.89 -10.97
N LEU A 423 4.12 8.63 -11.40
CA LEU A 423 2.93 7.99 -11.98
C LEU A 423 2.29 7.06 -10.95
N MET A 424 1.07 7.34 -10.53
CA MET A 424 0.43 6.51 -9.49
C MET A 424 -1.09 6.49 -9.56
N THR A 425 -1.69 5.49 -8.92
CA THR A 425 -3.13 5.47 -8.74
C THR A 425 -3.58 6.54 -7.74
N LEU A 426 -4.84 6.99 -7.84
CA LEU A 426 -5.44 7.87 -6.82
C LEU A 426 -5.31 7.29 -5.39
N HIS A 427 -5.36 5.97 -5.22
CA HIS A 427 -5.17 5.34 -3.91
C HIS A 427 -3.72 5.48 -3.40
N ALA A 428 -2.75 5.28 -4.26
CA ALA A 428 -1.33 5.36 -3.90
C ALA A 428 -0.87 6.81 -3.60
N SER A 429 -1.65 7.81 -3.99
CA SER A 429 -1.34 9.22 -3.72
C SER A 429 -1.61 9.63 -2.27
N LYS A 430 -2.33 8.80 -1.50
CA LYS A 430 -2.60 9.12 -0.09
C LYS A 430 -1.30 9.25 0.71
N GLY A 431 -1.20 10.32 1.49
CA GLY A 431 0.00 10.64 2.27
C GLY A 431 1.08 11.43 1.52
N LEU A 432 0.99 11.53 0.18
CA LEU A 432 1.92 12.29 -0.65
C LEU A 432 1.38 13.68 -1.00
N GLU A 433 2.25 14.55 -1.55
CA GLU A 433 1.88 15.90 -2.00
C GLU A 433 2.86 16.39 -3.07
N PHE A 434 2.37 17.16 -4.04
CA PHE A 434 3.13 17.63 -5.20
C PHE A 434 2.75 19.05 -5.55
N ASP A 435 3.67 19.81 -6.13
CA ASP A 435 3.39 21.17 -6.58
C ASP A 435 2.41 21.19 -7.76
N TYR A 436 2.55 20.23 -8.69
CA TYR A 436 1.70 20.10 -9.85
C TYR A 436 1.10 18.69 -9.96
N VAL A 437 -0.21 18.60 -10.01
CA VAL A 437 -0.91 17.32 -10.11
C VAL A 437 -1.77 17.28 -11.38
N PHE A 438 -1.65 16.21 -12.15
CA PHE A 438 -2.56 15.83 -13.21
C PHE A 438 -3.47 14.70 -12.73
N ILE A 439 -4.80 14.84 -12.89
CA ILE A 439 -5.74 13.73 -12.70
C ILE A 439 -6.37 13.42 -14.05
N ILE A 440 -6.03 12.25 -14.59
CA ILE A 440 -6.34 11.87 -15.96
C ILE A 440 -7.56 10.96 -16.07
N GLY A 441 -8.24 11.02 -17.22
CA GLY A 441 -9.37 10.14 -17.50
C GLY A 441 -10.61 10.43 -16.66
N MET A 442 -10.93 11.70 -16.46
CA MET A 442 -12.14 12.16 -15.78
C MET A 442 -13.41 11.87 -16.60
N ASN A 443 -13.61 10.60 -16.92
CA ASN A 443 -14.79 10.12 -17.65
C ASN A 443 -15.72 9.34 -16.73
N GLN A 444 -17.02 9.40 -17.02
CA GLN A 444 -18.00 8.58 -16.33
C GLN A 444 -17.70 7.07 -16.54
N GLY A 445 -17.71 6.29 -15.44
CA GLY A 445 -17.35 4.86 -15.45
C GLY A 445 -15.85 4.58 -15.30
N LEU A 446 -15.00 5.61 -15.24
CA LEU A 446 -13.58 5.54 -14.92
C LEU A 446 -13.26 6.31 -13.62
N ILE A 447 -13.62 7.59 -13.56
CA ILE A 447 -13.65 8.39 -12.33
C ILE A 447 -15.03 9.07 -12.26
N PRO A 448 -15.94 8.60 -11.40
CA PRO A 448 -15.88 7.39 -10.58
C PRO A 448 -16.00 6.09 -11.38
N LEU A 449 -15.48 4.99 -10.83
CA LEU A 449 -15.80 3.65 -11.32
C LEU A 449 -17.30 3.35 -11.12
N ARG A 450 -17.79 2.32 -11.83
CA ARG A 450 -19.17 1.85 -11.62
C ARG A 450 -19.33 1.25 -10.23
N CYS A 451 -20.10 1.90 -9.39
CA CYS A 451 -20.42 1.47 -8.05
C CYS A 451 -21.68 0.60 -8.03
N LYS A 452 -21.71 -0.37 -7.11
CA LYS A 452 -22.86 -1.27 -6.89
C LYS A 452 -23.64 -0.90 -5.63
N SER A 453 -23.09 -0.03 -4.78
CA SER A 453 -23.71 0.43 -3.55
C SER A 453 -23.39 1.90 -3.30
N ILE A 454 -24.17 2.53 -2.43
CA ILE A 454 -23.96 3.92 -2.01
C ILE A 454 -22.61 4.08 -1.29
N GLU A 455 -22.21 3.10 -0.50
CA GLU A 455 -20.93 3.12 0.22
C GLU A 455 -19.74 3.17 -0.74
N GLN A 456 -19.82 2.42 -1.86
CA GLN A 456 -18.79 2.47 -2.91
C GLN A 456 -18.77 3.82 -3.63
N GLU A 457 -19.93 4.44 -3.85
CA GLU A 457 -20.01 5.76 -4.46
C GLU A 457 -19.41 6.84 -3.55
N GLU A 458 -19.68 6.76 -2.25
CA GLU A 458 -19.08 7.63 -1.26
C GLU A 458 -17.55 7.42 -1.13
N GLU A 459 -17.07 6.19 -1.29
CA GLU A 459 -15.62 5.90 -1.29
C GLU A 459 -14.95 6.47 -2.55
N GLU A 460 -15.53 6.31 -3.75
CA GLU A 460 -15.02 6.92 -4.98
C GLU A 460 -15.01 8.47 -4.88
N ARG A 461 -16.01 9.04 -4.21
CA ARG A 461 -16.05 10.49 -3.94
C ARG A 461 -14.89 10.92 -3.05
N ARG A 462 -14.65 10.22 -1.93
CA ARG A 462 -13.50 10.49 -1.05
C ARG A 462 -12.17 10.26 -1.76
N LEU A 463 -12.08 9.25 -2.62
CA LEU A 463 -10.89 8.99 -3.41
C LEU A 463 -10.55 10.15 -4.35
N PHE A 464 -11.52 10.71 -5.04
CA PHE A 464 -11.29 11.87 -5.88
C PHE A 464 -10.92 13.12 -5.03
N PHE A 465 -11.59 13.33 -3.90
CA PHE A 465 -11.21 14.37 -2.95
C PHE A 465 -9.75 14.23 -2.47
N VAL A 466 -9.30 13.01 -2.17
CA VAL A 466 -7.89 12.75 -1.83
C VAL A 466 -7.00 13.18 -2.99
N GLY A 467 -7.32 12.82 -4.22
CA GLY A 467 -6.55 13.23 -5.41
C GLY A 467 -6.47 14.75 -5.58
N LEU A 468 -7.60 15.47 -5.48
CA LEU A 468 -7.63 16.94 -5.56
C LEU A 468 -6.67 17.58 -4.54
N THR A 469 -6.69 17.10 -3.31
CA THR A 469 -5.96 17.66 -2.17
C THR A 469 -4.50 17.20 -2.07
N ARG A 470 -3.99 16.49 -3.08
CA ARG A 470 -2.55 16.22 -3.21
C ARG A 470 -1.80 17.36 -3.87
N ALA A 471 -2.49 18.20 -4.63
CA ALA A 471 -1.90 19.37 -5.26
C ALA A 471 -1.64 20.49 -4.24
N ARG A 472 -0.44 21.04 -4.27
CA ARG A 472 -0.08 22.21 -3.48
C ARG A 472 -0.44 23.50 -4.20
N LYS A 473 -0.07 23.61 -5.50
CA LYS A 473 -0.20 24.87 -6.27
C LYS A 473 -1.10 24.74 -7.49
N ASN A 474 -0.89 23.70 -8.30
CA ASN A 474 -1.56 23.58 -9.59
C ASN A 474 -2.23 22.21 -9.75
N LEU A 475 -3.42 22.23 -10.32
CA LEU A 475 -4.20 21.04 -10.62
C LEU A 475 -4.73 21.10 -12.04
N GLU A 476 -4.51 20.03 -12.79
CA GLU A 476 -5.03 19.85 -14.13
C GLU A 476 -5.84 18.55 -14.22
N LEU A 477 -7.06 18.65 -14.76
CA LEU A 477 -8.00 17.55 -14.93
C LEU A 477 -8.20 17.30 -16.41
N SER A 478 -8.25 16.04 -16.83
CA SER A 478 -8.46 15.72 -18.24
C SER A 478 -9.46 14.60 -18.48
N TYR A 479 -10.15 14.61 -19.60
CA TYR A 479 -11.10 13.58 -20.01
C TYR A 479 -11.03 13.29 -21.51
N TYR A 480 -11.60 12.14 -21.93
CA TYR A 480 -11.57 11.68 -23.31
C TYR A 480 -12.91 11.82 -24.01
N THR A 481 -12.89 12.14 -25.32
CA THR A 481 -14.06 12.02 -26.18
C THR A 481 -14.19 10.66 -26.85
N ASN A 482 -13.11 9.87 -26.87
CA ASN A 482 -13.09 8.51 -27.41
C ASN A 482 -12.27 7.61 -26.47
N PRO A 483 -12.80 7.24 -25.30
CA PRO A 483 -12.10 6.38 -24.37
C PRO A 483 -11.92 4.98 -24.96
N THR A 484 -10.69 4.46 -24.90
CA THR A 484 -10.38 3.09 -25.35
C THR A 484 -10.38 2.09 -24.18
N ILE A 485 -10.60 2.58 -22.97
CA ILE A 485 -10.61 1.80 -21.73
C ILE A 485 -11.99 1.17 -21.54
N PRO A 486 -12.09 -0.17 -21.39
CA PRO A 486 -13.37 -0.85 -21.23
C PRO A 486 -14.19 -0.35 -20.04
N GLY A 487 -15.46 -0.12 -20.23
CA GLY A 487 -16.38 0.35 -19.18
C GLY A 487 -16.45 1.87 -19.01
N THR A 488 -15.61 2.60 -19.72
CA THR A 488 -15.57 4.08 -19.71
C THR A 488 -16.53 4.64 -20.75
N TYR A 489 -17.26 5.69 -20.39
CA TYR A 489 -18.16 6.38 -21.31
C TYR A 489 -17.47 7.57 -21.98
N GLU A 490 -17.95 7.98 -23.15
CA GLU A 490 -17.46 9.16 -23.88
C GLU A 490 -17.78 10.49 -23.20
N THR A 491 -18.64 10.46 -22.18
CA THR A 491 -19.05 11.64 -21.42
C THR A 491 -18.08 11.95 -20.28
N PRO A 492 -17.81 13.24 -20.05
CA PRO A 492 -17.02 13.63 -18.88
C PRO A 492 -17.69 13.21 -17.58
N SER A 493 -16.90 13.01 -16.56
CA SER A 493 -17.32 12.66 -15.20
C SER A 493 -18.32 13.66 -14.64
N ASN A 494 -19.33 13.15 -13.93
CA ASN A 494 -20.20 14.00 -13.14
C ASN A 494 -19.46 14.76 -12.05
N TYR A 495 -18.29 14.28 -11.61
CA TYR A 495 -17.46 14.97 -10.63
C TYR A 495 -16.95 16.32 -11.13
N LEU A 496 -16.64 16.44 -12.43
CA LEU A 496 -16.31 17.74 -13.04
C LEU A 496 -17.46 18.76 -12.95
N ARG A 497 -18.70 18.29 -13.03
CA ARG A 497 -19.90 19.15 -12.90
C ARG A 497 -20.21 19.55 -11.46
N MET A 498 -19.65 18.83 -10.49
CA MET A 498 -19.81 19.15 -9.06
C MET A 498 -18.80 20.18 -8.58
N LEU A 499 -17.75 20.43 -9.36
CA LEU A 499 -16.80 21.51 -9.08
C LEU A 499 -17.40 22.86 -9.51
N PRO A 500 -17.13 23.95 -8.77
CA PRO A 500 -17.60 25.29 -9.13
C PRO A 500 -17.01 25.76 -10.46
N GLU A 501 -17.86 26.15 -11.40
CA GLU A 501 -17.45 26.55 -12.75
C GLU A 501 -16.50 27.77 -12.72
N GLU A 502 -16.69 28.66 -11.77
CA GLU A 502 -15.84 29.84 -11.57
C GLU A 502 -14.40 29.53 -11.21
N LEU A 503 -14.14 28.34 -10.66
CA LEU A 503 -12.79 27.85 -10.29
C LEU A 503 -12.12 27.06 -11.41
N LEU A 504 -12.86 26.75 -12.49
CA LEU A 504 -12.37 25.96 -13.60
C LEU A 504 -11.99 26.86 -14.78
N ASP A 505 -10.92 26.46 -15.47
CA ASP A 505 -10.52 27.03 -16.75
C ASP A 505 -10.59 25.93 -17.82
N TRP A 506 -11.63 26.02 -18.67
CA TRP A 506 -11.88 25.06 -19.72
C TRP A 506 -11.15 25.48 -20.99
N GLU A 507 -10.21 24.67 -21.44
CA GLU A 507 -9.59 24.92 -22.74
C GLU A 507 -10.58 24.65 -23.86
N GLU A 508 -10.90 25.69 -24.65
CA GLU A 508 -11.66 25.53 -25.88
C GLU A 508 -10.85 24.75 -26.92
N LYS A 509 -11.47 23.72 -27.51
CA LYS A 509 -10.80 22.82 -28.47
C LYS A 509 -10.20 23.56 -29.65
N PRO A 510 -8.94 23.34 -30.00
CA PRO A 510 -8.47 23.61 -31.35
C PRO A 510 -9.02 22.54 -32.29
N GLY A 511 -10.08 22.86 -33.04
CA GLY A 511 -10.59 22.01 -34.11
C GLY A 511 -9.71 22.15 -35.35
N SER A 512 -8.88 21.16 -35.69
CA SER A 512 -8.28 21.13 -37.02
C SER A 512 -8.21 19.72 -37.60
N GLU A 513 -8.57 19.60 -38.89
CA GLU A 513 -8.48 18.34 -39.65
C GLU A 513 -7.04 17.80 -39.79
N LEU A 514 -6.04 18.68 -39.68
CA LEU A 514 -4.62 18.29 -39.69
C LEU A 514 -4.25 17.40 -38.49
N ARG A 515 -4.84 17.69 -37.32
CA ARG A 515 -4.65 16.90 -36.10
C ARG A 515 -5.22 15.49 -36.25
N LYS A 516 -6.38 15.34 -36.94
CA LYS A 516 -7.00 14.03 -37.22
C LYS A 516 -6.12 13.12 -38.09
N ALA A 517 -5.43 13.68 -39.08
CA ALA A 517 -4.57 12.92 -39.98
C ALA A 517 -3.28 12.43 -39.27
N ASN A 518 -2.64 13.29 -38.45
CA ASN A 518 -1.49 12.92 -37.65
C ASN A 518 -1.86 11.87 -36.58
N LEU A 519 -3.06 11.98 -36.01
CA LEU A 519 -3.63 11.04 -35.06
C LEU A 519 -3.81 9.63 -35.62
N GLN A 520 -4.26 9.51 -36.88
CA GLN A 520 -4.41 8.20 -37.52
C GLN A 520 -3.05 7.54 -37.78
N LYS A 521 -2.03 8.33 -38.11
CA LYS A 521 -0.66 7.85 -38.32
C LYS A 521 -0.05 7.33 -37.01
N LEU A 522 -0.12 8.11 -35.94
CA LEU A 522 0.36 7.75 -34.62
C LEU A 522 -0.34 6.51 -34.03
N ARG A 523 -1.65 6.38 -34.24
CA ARG A 523 -2.40 5.16 -33.88
C ARG A 523 -1.90 3.91 -34.57
N LYS A 524 -1.50 4.02 -35.84
CA LYS A 524 -0.95 2.90 -36.58
C LYS A 524 0.39 2.47 -36.03
N ASP A 525 1.27 3.44 -35.80
CA ASP A 525 2.62 3.20 -35.29
C ASP A 525 2.60 2.59 -33.87
N THR A 526 1.68 3.07 -33.01
CA THR A 526 1.52 2.53 -31.64
C THR A 526 0.93 1.11 -31.63
N ARG A 527 -0.01 0.81 -32.54
CA ARG A 527 -0.53 -0.55 -32.67
C ARG A 527 0.53 -1.55 -33.18
N GLU A 528 1.43 -1.09 -34.01
CA GLU A 528 2.56 -1.89 -34.49
C GLU A 528 3.54 -2.17 -33.34
N LEU A 529 3.92 -1.17 -32.55
CA LEU A 529 4.77 -1.31 -31.36
C LEU A 529 4.16 -2.24 -30.29
N ILE A 530 2.85 -2.13 -30.04
CA ILE A 530 2.15 -3.04 -29.10
C ILE A 530 2.14 -4.49 -29.64
N ARG A 531 2.07 -4.67 -30.95
CA ARG A 531 2.15 -5.98 -31.59
C ARG A 531 3.54 -6.58 -31.48
N GLU A 532 4.57 -5.78 -31.71
CA GLU A 532 5.97 -6.19 -31.62
C GLU A 532 6.33 -6.58 -30.18
N LYS A 533 5.99 -5.76 -29.16
CA LYS A 533 6.22 -6.12 -27.76
C LYS A 533 5.45 -7.38 -27.32
N LYS A 534 4.22 -7.58 -27.79
CA LYS A 534 3.49 -8.83 -27.51
C LYS A 534 4.14 -10.05 -28.14
N GLN A 535 4.69 -9.91 -29.33
CA GLN A 535 5.44 -10.99 -29.98
C GLN A 535 6.74 -11.26 -29.21
N GLU A 536 7.47 -10.24 -28.79
CA GLU A 536 8.67 -10.40 -27.96
C GLU A 536 8.36 -11.04 -26.59
N GLU A 537 7.24 -10.67 -25.95
CA GLU A 537 6.79 -11.31 -24.70
C GLU A 537 6.35 -12.78 -24.91
N GLU A 538 5.72 -13.09 -26.02
CA GLU A 538 5.35 -14.46 -26.38
C GLU A 538 6.60 -15.29 -26.72
N GLU A 539 7.56 -14.74 -27.44
CA GLU A 539 8.85 -15.38 -27.72
C GLU A 539 9.68 -15.59 -26.44
N GLN A 540 9.70 -14.61 -25.53
CA GLN A 540 10.35 -14.75 -24.22
C GLN A 540 9.64 -15.77 -23.31
N LYS A 541 8.33 -15.92 -23.42
CA LYS A 541 7.57 -16.96 -22.68
C LYS A 541 7.79 -18.35 -23.30
N GLU A 542 7.97 -18.44 -24.60
CA GLU A 542 8.33 -19.70 -25.25
C GLU A 542 9.76 -20.15 -24.91
N THR A 543 10.70 -19.21 -24.81
CA THR A 543 12.08 -19.51 -24.40
C THR A 543 12.21 -19.85 -22.90
N ARG A 544 11.22 -19.48 -22.06
CA ARG A 544 11.18 -19.79 -20.62
C ARG A 544 10.40 -21.06 -20.27
N LYS A 545 9.83 -21.79 -21.23
CA LYS A 545 9.22 -23.10 -20.92
C LYS A 545 10.34 -24.06 -20.49
N PRO A 546 10.25 -24.71 -19.32
CA PRO A 546 11.24 -25.67 -18.89
C PRO A 546 11.33 -26.79 -19.94
N GLU A 547 12.55 -27.14 -20.35
CA GLU A 547 12.78 -28.21 -21.31
C GLU A 547 12.20 -29.51 -20.76
N ARG A 548 11.10 -29.95 -21.32
CA ARG A 548 10.51 -31.25 -20.96
C ARG A 548 11.41 -32.36 -21.50
N LYS A 549 11.81 -33.29 -20.62
CA LYS A 549 12.65 -34.44 -20.98
C LYS A 549 11.87 -35.75 -20.86
N GLY A 550 12.22 -36.68 -21.67
CA GLY A 550 11.73 -38.06 -21.57
C GLY A 550 12.89 -39.05 -21.61
N ARG A 551 12.70 -40.24 -21.03
CA ARG A 551 13.70 -41.31 -21.00
C ARG A 551 13.17 -42.51 -21.80
N HIS A 552 14.00 -43.03 -22.69
CA HIS A 552 13.74 -44.26 -23.42
C HIS A 552 14.78 -45.34 -23.05
N PRO A 553 14.39 -46.61 -22.83
CA PRO A 553 15.32 -47.64 -22.35
C PRO A 553 16.54 -47.87 -23.24
N LYS A 554 16.41 -47.69 -24.56
CA LYS A 554 17.49 -47.89 -25.53
C LYS A 554 18.31 -46.63 -25.82
N TYR A 555 17.69 -45.43 -25.81
CA TYR A 555 18.32 -44.17 -26.28
C TYR A 555 18.70 -43.22 -25.12
N GLY A 556 18.32 -43.56 -23.89
CA GLY A 556 18.60 -42.72 -22.73
C GLY A 556 17.66 -41.52 -22.58
N GLU A 557 18.15 -40.44 -22.03
CA GLU A 557 17.38 -39.20 -21.87
C GLU A 557 17.43 -38.34 -23.14
N GLY A 558 16.27 -37.83 -23.54
CA GLY A 558 16.13 -36.94 -24.70
C GLY A 558 15.20 -35.78 -24.41
N LYS A 559 15.33 -34.70 -25.16
CA LYS A 559 14.46 -33.53 -25.11
C LYS A 559 13.17 -33.81 -25.89
N ILE A 560 12.00 -33.58 -25.30
CA ILE A 560 10.71 -33.70 -25.99
C ILE A 560 10.57 -32.49 -26.94
N ILE A 561 10.48 -32.78 -28.23
CA ILE A 561 10.35 -31.78 -29.31
C ILE A 561 8.87 -31.51 -29.60
N SER A 562 8.08 -32.55 -29.73
CA SER A 562 6.63 -32.45 -29.94
C SER A 562 5.90 -33.62 -29.30
N GLU A 563 4.64 -33.39 -28.94
CA GLU A 563 3.78 -34.39 -28.31
C GLU A 563 2.32 -34.14 -28.70
N ASP A 564 1.63 -35.13 -29.22
CA ASP A 564 0.21 -35.11 -29.48
C ASP A 564 -0.50 -36.27 -28.74
N GLU A 565 -1.76 -36.54 -29.02
CA GLU A 565 -2.52 -37.61 -28.35
C GLU A 565 -1.95 -39.00 -28.58
N MET A 566 -1.33 -39.28 -29.73
CA MET A 566 -0.87 -40.61 -30.11
C MET A 566 0.65 -40.73 -30.14
N MET A 567 1.39 -39.66 -30.43
CA MET A 567 2.82 -39.70 -30.70
C MET A 567 3.58 -38.77 -29.74
N ILE A 568 4.83 -39.14 -29.48
CA ILE A 568 5.82 -38.29 -28.78
C ILE A 568 7.13 -38.34 -29.56
N GLU A 569 7.67 -37.16 -29.90
CA GLU A 569 8.96 -37.03 -30.58
C GLU A 569 10.01 -36.48 -29.60
N LEU A 570 11.13 -37.20 -29.53
CA LEU A 570 12.27 -36.81 -28.69
C LEU A 570 13.54 -36.69 -29.54
N GLU A 571 14.39 -35.75 -29.12
CA GLU A 571 15.75 -35.63 -29.64
C GLU A 571 16.74 -36.15 -28.62
N PHE A 572 17.46 -37.19 -28.99
CA PHE A 572 18.44 -37.87 -28.15
C PHE A 572 19.87 -37.47 -28.52
N PRO A 573 20.73 -37.13 -27.55
CA PRO A 573 22.14 -36.88 -27.83
C PRO A 573 22.82 -38.04 -28.55
N GLY A 574 23.38 -37.79 -29.71
CA GLY A 574 24.06 -38.82 -30.53
C GLY A 574 23.15 -39.72 -31.37
N TYR A 575 21.82 -39.68 -31.21
CA TYR A 575 20.88 -40.54 -31.95
C TYR A 575 19.85 -39.75 -32.76
N GLY A 576 19.84 -38.39 -32.63
CA GLY A 576 18.90 -37.52 -33.35
C GLY A 576 17.45 -37.70 -32.95
N LYS A 577 16.53 -37.21 -33.76
CA LYS A 577 15.09 -37.20 -33.51
C LYS A 577 14.49 -38.57 -33.74
N LYS A 578 13.63 -39.02 -32.80
CA LYS A 578 12.91 -40.27 -32.83
C LYS A 578 11.46 -40.05 -32.38
N GLN A 579 10.54 -40.72 -33.08
CA GLN A 579 9.11 -40.69 -32.78
C GLN A 579 8.66 -42.01 -32.18
N PHE A 580 7.83 -41.98 -31.17
CA PHE A 580 7.31 -43.13 -30.46
C PHE A 580 5.79 -43.01 -30.30
N LEU A 581 5.11 -44.15 -30.43
CA LEU A 581 3.69 -44.24 -30.11
C LEU A 581 3.50 -44.34 -28.59
N LYS A 582 2.74 -43.45 -28.02
CA LYS A 582 2.45 -43.44 -26.57
C LYS A 582 1.79 -44.72 -26.07
N ALA A 583 1.01 -45.39 -26.94
CA ALA A 583 0.34 -46.65 -26.65
C ALA A 583 1.30 -47.78 -26.23
N PHE A 584 2.57 -47.73 -26.63
CA PHE A 584 3.55 -48.75 -26.26
C PHE A 584 4.32 -48.44 -24.96
N GLY A 585 4.17 -47.27 -24.37
CA GLY A 585 4.78 -46.92 -23.08
C GLY A 585 6.31 -46.92 -23.06
N GLU A 586 6.97 -46.83 -24.25
CA GLU A 586 8.43 -46.94 -24.38
C GLU A 586 9.18 -45.69 -23.87
N VAL A 587 8.48 -44.57 -23.71
CA VAL A 587 9.04 -43.32 -23.24
C VAL A 587 8.42 -42.93 -21.91
N GLU A 588 9.24 -42.79 -20.89
CA GLU A 588 8.89 -42.23 -19.61
C GLU A 588 9.12 -40.70 -19.62
N VAL A 589 8.05 -39.91 -19.48
CA VAL A 589 8.17 -38.44 -19.39
C VAL A 589 8.66 -38.08 -18.00
N LEU A 590 9.85 -37.45 -17.92
CA LEU A 590 10.44 -37.00 -16.67
C LEU A 590 9.72 -35.73 -16.22
N LYS A 591 9.20 -35.70 -14.99
CA LYS A 591 8.66 -34.49 -14.39
C LYS A 591 9.85 -33.57 -14.10
N GLY A 592 9.89 -32.41 -14.73
CA GLY A 592 10.87 -31.39 -14.39
C GLY A 592 10.74 -31.01 -12.91
N LEU A 593 11.90 -30.93 -12.26
CA LEU A 593 12.05 -30.37 -10.92
C LEU A 593 11.83 -28.87 -10.96
#